data_379a936a2e98f0fadf59d3ca801c5d2b
#
_entry.id   379a936a2e98f0fadf59d3ca801c5d2b
#
_cell.length_a   1.000
_cell.length_b   1.000
_cell.length_c   1.000
_cell.angle_alpha   90.00
_cell.angle_beta   90.00
_cell.angle_gamma   90.00
#
_symmetry.space_group_name_H-M   'P 1'
#
loop_
_entity.id
_entity.type
_entity.pdbx_description
1 polymer ?
#
loop_
_entity_poly.entity_id
_entity_poly.type
_entity_poly.pdbx_seq_one_letter_code
_entity_poly.pdbx_strand_id
1 'polypeptide(L)'
;KVWTPPDDLEEKANPYMNWETVNPLWWCPRGYGLLRVDTRGSGKSPGKSEPSSYQEALDSYDCIEWVAQLPWCNGKVGTLGISYHAAFQWRVAGLQPPSLKCIMPWEGRADQYRDQAYHGGIFAMGFIARWHNNNTALHLLGKPRSYNPDAFQNDLLWHTMRNDLDSEYWRLCSARWESIKVPVYSVGNW
;
A
#
# COMPACT_ATOMS: atom_id res chain seq x y z
N LYS A 1 -5.45 0.57 -20.55
CA LYS A 1 -5.34 2.02 -20.84
C LYS A 1 -4.31 2.59 -19.87
N VAL A 2 -3.22 3.11 -20.39
CA VAL A 2 -2.30 3.93 -19.59
C VAL A 2 -3.07 5.23 -19.27
N TRP A 3 -3.21 5.53 -17.98
CA TRP A 3 -3.80 6.79 -17.56
C TRP A 3 -2.84 7.93 -17.95
N THR A 4 -3.34 8.92 -18.65
CA THR A 4 -2.61 10.16 -18.92
C THR A 4 -3.23 11.25 -18.05
N PRO A 5 -2.43 12.04 -17.29
CA PRO A 5 -2.93 13.17 -16.54
C PRO A 5 -3.61 14.18 -17.48
N PRO A 6 -4.57 14.96 -16.98
CA PRO A 6 -5.12 16.08 -17.73
C PRO A 6 -4.02 17.02 -18.24
N ASP A 7 -4.21 17.56 -19.45
CA ASP A 7 -3.20 18.39 -20.12
C ASP A 7 -2.90 19.72 -19.43
N ASP A 8 -3.75 20.15 -18.51
CA ASP A 8 -3.65 21.40 -17.75
C ASP A 8 -2.76 21.33 -16.51
N LEU A 9 -2.29 20.15 -16.11
CA LEU A 9 -1.32 20.02 -15.04
C LEU A 9 0.08 20.32 -15.55
N GLU A 10 0.63 21.48 -15.20
CA GLU A 10 2.00 21.90 -15.58
C GLU A 10 3.08 20.92 -15.12
N GLU A 11 2.84 20.19 -14.06
CA GLU A 11 3.72 19.14 -13.54
C GLU A 11 3.42 17.77 -14.15
N LYS A 12 3.36 17.72 -15.48
CA LYS A 12 3.01 16.53 -16.25
C LYS A 12 3.89 15.33 -15.99
N ALA A 13 3.38 14.17 -16.38
CA ALA A 13 4.07 12.89 -16.32
C ALA A 13 5.57 13.02 -16.62
N ASN A 14 6.38 12.76 -15.65
CA ASN A 14 7.83 12.71 -15.75
C ASN A 14 8.32 11.28 -15.58
N PRO A 15 9.56 10.93 -16.00
CA PRO A 15 10.07 9.57 -15.96
C PRO A 15 10.19 8.98 -14.55
N TYR A 16 10.04 9.81 -13.52
CA TYR A 16 10.14 9.39 -12.13
C TYR A 16 8.77 9.21 -11.45
N MET A 17 7.67 9.58 -12.11
CA MET A 17 6.33 9.37 -11.56
C MET A 17 5.88 7.92 -11.70
N ASN A 18 5.13 7.47 -10.69
CA ASN A 18 4.34 6.24 -10.73
C ASN A 18 2.89 6.55 -10.39
N TRP A 19 2.01 5.63 -10.78
CA TRP A 19 0.60 5.66 -10.45
C TRP A 19 0.39 5.77 -8.94
N GLU A 20 -0.48 6.69 -8.52
CA GLU A 20 -0.91 6.85 -7.11
C GLU A 20 0.20 7.16 -6.10
N THR A 21 1.38 7.62 -6.54
CA THR A 21 2.50 7.96 -5.67
C THR A 21 2.89 9.42 -5.78
N VAL A 22 3.73 9.88 -4.86
CA VAL A 22 4.23 11.25 -4.82
C VAL A 22 5.07 11.61 -6.05
N ASN A 23 4.99 12.87 -6.48
CA ASN A 23 5.80 13.40 -7.58
C ASN A 23 7.20 13.79 -7.07
N PRO A 24 8.28 13.09 -7.48
CA PRO A 24 9.63 13.41 -7.04
C PRO A 24 10.11 14.81 -7.44
N LEU A 25 9.71 15.28 -8.64
CA LEU A 25 10.10 16.61 -9.11
C LEU A 25 9.52 17.74 -8.27
N TRP A 26 8.43 17.48 -7.57
CA TRP A 26 7.83 18.45 -6.65
C TRP A 26 8.44 18.34 -5.24
N TRP A 27 8.61 17.14 -4.72
CA TRP A 27 9.01 16.92 -3.33
C TRP A 27 10.53 17.03 -3.10
N CYS A 28 11.36 16.46 -3.99
CA CYS A 28 12.81 16.46 -3.78
C CYS A 28 13.44 17.85 -3.75
N PRO A 29 13.08 18.81 -4.63
CA PRO A 29 13.62 20.17 -4.55
C PRO A 29 13.23 20.91 -3.26
N ARG A 30 12.21 20.42 -2.54
CA ARG A 30 11.75 20.96 -1.25
C ARG A 30 12.41 20.29 -0.05
N GLY A 31 13.47 19.52 -0.28
CA GLY A 31 14.27 18.89 0.77
C GLY A 31 13.75 17.55 1.28
N TYR A 32 12.85 16.89 0.54
CA TYR A 32 12.36 15.56 0.89
C TYR A 32 13.06 14.47 0.10
N GLY A 33 13.62 13.46 0.78
CA GLY A 33 14.02 12.21 0.14
C GLY A 33 12.79 11.32 -0.09
N LEU A 34 12.72 10.66 -1.24
CA LEU A 34 11.63 9.72 -1.54
C LEU A 34 12.15 8.29 -1.61
N LEU A 35 11.49 7.40 -0.88
CA LEU A 35 11.71 5.97 -0.95
C LEU A 35 10.49 5.29 -1.56
N ARG A 36 10.73 4.45 -2.56
CA ARG A 36 9.74 3.52 -3.11
C ARG A 36 10.24 2.10 -2.89
N VAL A 37 9.37 1.27 -2.39
CA VAL A 37 9.69 -0.11 -2.03
C VAL A 37 8.77 -1.04 -2.79
N ASP A 38 9.33 -2.02 -3.49
CA ASP A 38 8.57 -3.16 -3.96
C ASP A 38 8.17 -4.00 -2.75
N THR A 39 6.88 -4.27 -2.58
CA THR A 39 6.39 -5.12 -1.49
C THR A 39 6.94 -6.54 -1.61
N ARG A 40 6.97 -7.26 -0.50
CA ARG A 40 7.39 -8.68 -0.43
C ARG A 40 6.79 -9.49 -1.58
N GLY A 41 7.62 -10.26 -2.29
CA GLY A 41 7.20 -11.10 -3.42
C GLY A 41 6.84 -10.35 -4.69
N SER A 42 7.04 -9.02 -4.76
CA SER A 42 6.78 -8.23 -5.97
C SER A 42 8.05 -7.54 -6.48
N GLY A 43 8.06 -7.15 -7.75
CA GLY A 43 9.18 -6.47 -8.38
C GLY A 43 10.51 -7.22 -8.19
N LYS A 44 11.44 -6.62 -7.44
CA LYS A 44 12.73 -7.21 -7.10
C LYS A 44 12.80 -7.75 -5.66
N SER A 45 11.76 -7.54 -4.87
CA SER A 45 11.72 -8.00 -3.48
C SER A 45 11.43 -9.50 -3.41
N PRO A 46 12.22 -10.26 -2.65
CA PRO A 46 12.00 -11.69 -2.48
C PRO A 46 10.81 -11.98 -1.56
N GLY A 47 10.46 -13.26 -1.45
CA GLY A 47 9.43 -13.74 -0.52
C GLY A 47 8.07 -13.95 -1.18
N LYS A 48 7.06 -14.19 -0.36
CA LYS A 48 5.67 -14.44 -0.77
C LYS A 48 4.89 -13.16 -0.80
N SER A 49 4.16 -12.90 -1.87
CA SER A 49 3.27 -11.74 -1.97
C SER A 49 2.04 -11.96 -1.09
N GLU A 50 1.80 -11.05 -0.17
CA GLU A 50 0.66 -11.04 0.74
C GLU A 50 -0.01 -9.67 0.78
N PRO A 51 -0.65 -9.25 -0.33
CA PRO A 51 -1.25 -7.93 -0.42
C PRO A 51 -2.28 -7.69 0.68
N SER A 52 -2.24 -6.52 1.28
CA SER A 52 -3.16 -6.10 2.34
C SER A 52 -3.10 -6.95 3.63
N SER A 53 -2.08 -7.76 3.81
CA SER A 53 -1.90 -8.59 5.01
C SER A 53 -1.33 -7.81 6.20
N TYR A 54 -1.37 -8.45 7.36
CA TYR A 54 -0.65 -7.95 8.53
C TYR A 54 0.87 -7.98 8.32
N GLN A 55 1.38 -8.98 7.58
CA GLN A 55 2.81 -9.07 7.26
C GLN A 55 3.29 -7.87 6.43
N GLU A 56 2.47 -7.38 5.50
CA GLU A 56 2.80 -6.17 4.74
C GLU A 56 2.92 -4.93 5.65
N ALA A 57 2.11 -4.85 6.70
CA ALA A 57 2.24 -3.77 7.69
C ALA A 57 3.54 -3.88 8.50
N LEU A 58 3.96 -5.09 8.87
CA LEU A 58 5.24 -5.33 9.54
C LEU A 58 6.43 -4.99 8.63
N ASP A 59 6.40 -5.41 7.38
CA ASP A 59 7.43 -5.06 6.39
C ASP A 59 7.53 -3.54 6.18
N SER A 60 6.39 -2.86 6.19
CA SER A 60 6.34 -1.40 6.09
C SER A 60 6.91 -0.71 7.35
N TYR A 61 6.66 -1.27 8.52
CA TYR A 61 7.29 -0.82 9.77
C TYR A 61 8.82 -0.91 9.67
N ASP A 62 9.33 -2.07 9.28
CA ASP A 62 10.78 -2.30 9.13
C ASP A 62 11.40 -1.36 8.10
N CYS A 63 10.73 -1.12 6.97
CA CYS A 63 11.16 -0.15 5.96
C CYS A 63 11.24 1.28 6.50
N ILE A 64 10.27 1.72 7.31
CA ILE A 64 10.27 3.04 7.94
C ILE A 64 11.46 3.19 8.88
N GLU A 65 11.68 2.21 9.75
CA GLU A 65 12.80 2.26 10.70
C GLU A 65 14.15 2.13 10.00
N TRP A 66 14.24 1.34 8.93
CA TRP A 66 15.45 1.23 8.12
C TRP A 66 15.80 2.55 7.41
N VAL A 67 14.84 3.18 6.72
CA VAL A 67 15.11 4.44 6.00
C VAL A 67 15.47 5.58 6.94
N ALA A 68 14.91 5.58 8.14
CA ALA A 68 15.22 6.58 9.17
C ALA A 68 16.70 6.58 9.60
N GLN A 69 17.40 5.46 9.42
CA GLN A 69 18.80 5.29 9.78
C GLN A 69 19.77 5.62 8.63
N LEU A 70 19.26 5.90 7.43
CA LEU A 70 20.11 6.20 6.27
C LEU A 70 20.82 7.55 6.45
N PRO A 71 22.09 7.70 6.00
CA PRO A 71 22.89 8.92 6.24
C PRO A 71 22.28 10.22 5.72
N TRP A 72 21.40 10.15 4.73
CA TRP A 72 20.71 11.30 4.15
C TRP A 72 19.35 11.58 4.80
N CYS A 73 18.86 10.72 5.69
CA CYS A 73 17.59 10.88 6.38
C CYS A 73 17.81 11.58 7.74
N ASN A 74 16.92 12.48 8.09
CA ASN A 74 16.95 13.17 9.39
C ASN A 74 16.25 12.39 10.51
N GLY A 75 15.95 11.09 10.29
CA GLY A 75 15.26 10.23 11.24
C GLY A 75 13.74 10.44 11.31
N LYS A 76 13.15 11.23 10.40
CA LYS A 76 11.71 11.50 10.36
C LYS A 76 11.12 11.00 9.04
N VAL A 77 10.15 10.13 9.11
CA VAL A 77 9.49 9.53 7.95
C VAL A 77 8.02 9.91 7.94
N GLY A 78 7.52 10.31 6.78
CA GLY A 78 6.10 10.46 6.50
C GLY A 78 5.70 9.53 5.37
N THR A 79 4.44 9.11 5.33
CA THR A 79 3.90 8.32 4.23
C THR A 79 2.81 9.09 3.49
N LEU A 80 2.81 9.00 2.16
CA LEU A 80 1.79 9.57 1.29
C LEU A 80 1.49 8.60 0.15
N GLY A 81 0.24 8.48 -0.20
CA GLY A 81 -0.21 7.67 -1.33
C GLY A 81 -1.71 7.62 -1.44
N ILE A 82 -2.17 7.13 -2.58
CA ILE A 82 -3.58 7.05 -2.94
C ILE A 82 -3.99 5.58 -2.99
N SER A 83 -5.25 5.26 -2.71
CA SER A 83 -5.85 3.93 -2.90
C SER A 83 -5.12 2.84 -2.09
N TYR A 84 -4.52 1.87 -2.75
CA TYR A 84 -3.72 0.82 -2.09
C TYR A 84 -2.57 1.40 -1.25
N HIS A 85 -1.88 2.42 -1.80
CA HIS A 85 -0.81 3.13 -1.11
C HIS A 85 -1.29 4.02 0.05
N ALA A 86 -2.59 4.25 0.18
CA ALA A 86 -3.20 4.87 1.35
C ALA A 86 -3.60 3.81 2.39
N ALA A 87 -4.16 2.69 1.94
CA ALA A 87 -4.69 1.66 2.83
C ALA A 87 -3.63 1.06 3.77
N PHE A 88 -2.38 0.86 3.32
CA PHE A 88 -1.33 0.34 4.19
C PHE A 88 -0.93 1.32 5.29
N GLN A 89 -1.08 2.63 5.07
CA GLN A 89 -0.67 3.67 6.02
C GLN A 89 -1.44 3.57 7.35
N TRP A 90 -2.73 3.25 7.26
CA TRP A 90 -3.57 3.03 8.46
C TRP A 90 -3.05 1.86 9.30
N ARG A 91 -2.66 0.77 8.65
CA ARG A 91 -2.17 -0.44 9.32
C ARG A 91 -0.81 -0.19 9.97
N VAL A 92 0.14 0.38 9.24
CA VAL A 92 1.48 0.63 9.77
C VAL A 92 1.48 1.69 10.86
N ALA A 93 0.65 2.73 10.76
CA ALA A 93 0.51 3.74 11.82
C ALA A 93 -0.01 3.13 13.13
N GLY A 94 -0.89 2.12 13.05
CA GLY A 94 -1.35 1.35 14.20
C GLY A 94 -0.28 0.51 14.87
N LEU A 95 0.84 0.24 14.21
CA LEU A 95 2.04 -0.42 14.77
C LEU A 95 3.00 0.56 15.47
N GLN A 96 2.78 1.86 15.28
CA GLN A 96 3.53 2.94 15.93
C GLN A 96 5.06 2.90 15.68
N PRO A 97 5.56 2.85 14.42
CA PRO A 97 6.99 2.97 14.18
C PRO A 97 7.52 4.27 14.78
N PRO A 98 8.58 4.24 15.62
CA PRO A 98 9.10 5.44 16.26
C PRO A 98 9.49 6.57 15.30
N SER A 99 9.97 6.21 14.11
CA SER A 99 10.40 7.16 13.10
C SER A 99 9.26 7.73 12.24
N LEU A 100 8.07 7.15 12.28
CA LEU A 100 6.90 7.65 11.57
C LEU A 100 6.38 8.93 12.24
N LYS A 101 6.25 10.02 11.48
CA LYS A 101 5.85 11.33 12.01
C LYS A 101 4.49 11.81 11.51
N CYS A 102 4.04 11.34 10.37
CA CYS A 102 2.70 11.61 9.84
C CYS A 102 2.31 10.59 8.78
N ILE A 103 1.01 10.48 8.53
CA ILE A 103 0.46 9.73 7.41
C ILE A 103 -0.46 10.63 6.58
N MET A 104 -0.45 10.43 5.25
CA MET A 104 -1.29 11.17 4.31
C MET A 104 -2.03 10.16 3.39
N PRO A 105 -3.03 9.45 3.93
CA PRO A 105 -3.81 8.49 3.17
C PRO A 105 -4.90 9.18 2.36
N TRP A 106 -4.84 9.04 1.03
CA TRP A 106 -5.83 9.60 0.12
C TRP A 106 -6.65 8.46 -0.49
N GLU A 107 -7.97 8.52 -0.34
CA GLU A 107 -8.92 7.55 -0.91
C GLU A 107 -8.59 6.08 -0.55
N GLY A 108 -8.06 5.85 0.63
CA GLY A 108 -7.66 4.54 1.11
C GLY A 108 -8.66 3.93 2.08
N ARG A 109 -9.04 2.69 1.82
CA ARG A 109 -9.85 1.91 2.75
C ARG A 109 -9.13 1.71 4.08
N ALA A 110 -9.89 1.68 5.16
CA ALA A 110 -9.37 1.46 6.50
C ALA A 110 -9.82 0.12 7.11
N ASP A 111 -11.02 -0.34 6.76
CA ASP A 111 -11.55 -1.66 7.14
C ASP A 111 -11.51 -2.59 5.91
N GLN A 112 -10.61 -3.57 5.96
CA GLN A 112 -10.42 -4.48 4.83
C GLN A 112 -11.65 -5.35 4.56
N TYR A 113 -12.41 -5.71 5.59
CA TYR A 113 -13.61 -6.50 5.46
C TYR A 113 -14.76 -5.67 4.86
N ARG A 114 -15.14 -4.57 5.55
CA ARG A 114 -16.33 -3.79 5.20
C ARG A 114 -16.15 -2.90 3.99
N ASP A 115 -14.96 -2.32 3.83
CA ASP A 115 -14.72 -1.35 2.76
C ASP A 115 -14.34 -2.01 1.44
N GLN A 116 -13.87 -3.26 1.46
CA GLN A 116 -13.36 -3.90 0.24
C GLN A 116 -13.90 -5.30 -0.02
N ALA A 117 -13.83 -6.20 0.96
CA ALA A 117 -14.07 -7.62 0.72
C ALA A 117 -15.55 -8.00 0.77
N TYR A 118 -16.28 -7.50 1.78
CA TYR A 118 -17.66 -7.91 2.08
C TYR A 118 -18.53 -6.70 2.42
N HIS A 119 -18.97 -5.96 1.42
CA HIS A 119 -19.88 -4.83 1.60
C HIS A 119 -21.22 -5.30 2.13
N GLY A 120 -21.57 -4.92 3.38
CA GLY A 120 -22.79 -5.42 4.00
C GLY A 120 -22.85 -6.94 4.18
N GLY A 121 -21.69 -7.62 4.24
CA GLY A 121 -21.59 -9.07 4.32
C GLY A 121 -21.67 -9.79 2.96
N ILE A 122 -21.76 -9.05 1.87
CA ILE A 122 -21.82 -9.59 0.51
C ILE A 122 -20.44 -9.53 -0.14
N PHE A 123 -19.95 -10.67 -0.60
CA PHE A 123 -18.63 -10.75 -1.23
C PHE A 123 -18.52 -9.89 -2.50
N ALA A 124 -17.57 -8.96 -2.49
CA ALA A 124 -17.30 -8.03 -3.58
C ALA A 124 -16.50 -8.70 -4.72
N MET A 125 -17.03 -9.80 -5.27
CA MET A 125 -16.39 -10.64 -6.29
C MET A 125 -15.87 -9.80 -7.46
N GLY A 126 -16.68 -8.89 -7.99
CA GLY A 126 -16.35 -8.10 -9.18
C GLY A 126 -15.08 -7.27 -9.02
N PHE A 127 -14.94 -6.63 -7.86
CA PHE A 127 -13.75 -5.82 -7.59
C PHE A 127 -12.54 -6.69 -7.18
N ILE A 128 -12.71 -7.57 -6.19
CA ILE A 128 -11.61 -8.38 -5.62
C ILE A 128 -10.97 -9.26 -6.68
N ALA A 129 -11.77 -10.02 -7.45
CA ALA A 129 -11.25 -10.90 -8.48
C ALA A 129 -10.55 -10.10 -9.59
N ARG A 130 -11.14 -9.00 -10.03
CA ARG A 130 -10.55 -8.14 -11.07
C ARG A 130 -9.24 -7.49 -10.61
N TRP A 131 -9.22 -6.94 -9.40
CA TRP A 131 -8.03 -6.31 -8.85
C TRP A 131 -6.91 -7.33 -8.63
N HIS A 132 -7.22 -8.50 -8.07
CA HIS A 132 -6.27 -9.59 -7.90
C HIS A 132 -5.67 -10.00 -9.25
N ASN A 133 -6.51 -10.25 -10.25
CA ASN A 133 -6.04 -10.67 -11.57
C ASN A 133 -5.16 -9.60 -12.24
N ASN A 134 -5.57 -8.35 -12.20
CA ASN A 134 -4.87 -7.26 -12.91
C ASN A 134 -3.62 -6.76 -12.17
N ASN A 135 -3.63 -6.75 -10.86
CA ASN A 135 -2.56 -6.12 -10.08
C ASN A 135 -1.65 -7.12 -9.36
N THR A 136 -2.16 -8.30 -9.02
CA THR A 136 -1.35 -9.32 -8.33
C THR A 136 -0.88 -10.40 -9.30
N ALA A 137 -1.79 -11.11 -9.92
CA ALA A 137 -1.43 -12.24 -10.78
C ALA A 137 -0.60 -11.81 -12.00
N LEU A 138 -1.01 -10.75 -12.71
CA LEU A 138 -0.27 -10.27 -13.89
C LEU A 138 1.12 -9.70 -13.52
N HIS A 139 1.27 -9.04 -12.37
CA HIS A 139 2.58 -8.58 -11.90
C HIS A 139 3.53 -9.73 -11.59
N LEU A 140 3.02 -10.84 -11.09
CA LEU A 140 3.79 -12.04 -10.81
C LEU A 140 4.13 -12.81 -12.09
N LEU A 141 3.17 -12.91 -13.02
CA LEU A 141 3.33 -13.65 -14.28
C LEU A 141 4.09 -12.88 -15.37
N GLY A 142 3.98 -11.56 -15.39
CA GLY A 142 4.43 -10.72 -16.50
C GLY A 142 5.92 -10.38 -16.53
N LYS A 143 6.72 -10.83 -15.56
CA LYS A 143 8.15 -10.47 -15.47
C LYS A 143 9.05 -11.69 -15.34
N PRO A 144 9.53 -12.28 -16.46
CA PRO A 144 10.37 -13.49 -16.45
C PRO A 144 11.64 -13.38 -15.58
N ARG A 145 12.17 -12.16 -15.38
CA ARG A 145 13.37 -11.93 -14.55
C ARG A 145 13.08 -11.77 -13.05
N SER A 146 11.83 -11.61 -12.69
CA SER A 146 11.38 -11.49 -11.30
C SER A 146 10.44 -12.64 -10.89
N TYR A 147 10.35 -13.67 -11.70
CA TYR A 147 9.53 -14.83 -11.40
C TYR A 147 10.00 -15.49 -10.10
N ASN A 148 9.18 -15.36 -9.08
CA ASN A 148 9.33 -16.10 -7.83
C ASN A 148 8.18 -17.11 -7.76
N PRO A 149 8.44 -18.42 -7.95
CA PRO A 149 7.39 -19.44 -7.90
C PRO A 149 6.71 -19.50 -6.52
N ASP A 150 7.40 -19.09 -5.46
CA ASP A 150 6.84 -19.05 -4.10
C ASP A 150 5.86 -17.90 -3.91
N ALA A 151 5.91 -16.87 -4.75
CA ALA A 151 5.01 -15.72 -4.65
C ALA A 151 3.53 -16.09 -4.86
N PHE A 152 3.26 -17.20 -5.57
CA PHE A 152 1.90 -17.71 -5.81
C PHE A 152 1.27 -18.46 -4.62
N GLN A 153 1.98 -18.67 -3.55
CA GLN A 153 1.46 -19.48 -2.43
C GLN A 153 0.39 -18.74 -1.61
N ASN A 154 0.21 -17.41 -1.80
CA ASN A 154 -0.82 -16.62 -1.15
C ASN A 154 -1.76 -15.98 -2.17
N ASP A 155 -2.82 -16.67 -2.50
CA ASP A 155 -3.90 -16.18 -3.35
C ASP A 155 -4.86 -15.32 -2.52
N LEU A 156 -4.84 -14.00 -2.76
CA LEU A 156 -5.72 -13.04 -2.07
C LEU A 156 -7.20 -13.39 -2.25
N LEU A 157 -7.59 -13.82 -3.46
CA LEU A 157 -8.99 -14.20 -3.74
C LEU A 157 -9.40 -15.40 -2.89
N TRP A 158 -8.57 -16.42 -2.85
CA TRP A 158 -8.83 -17.63 -2.07
C TRP A 158 -8.87 -17.34 -0.56
N HIS A 159 -7.94 -16.53 -0.05
CA HIS A 159 -7.96 -16.08 1.35
C HIS A 159 -9.20 -15.28 1.68
N THR A 160 -9.64 -14.40 0.78
CA THR A 160 -10.89 -13.65 0.94
C THR A 160 -12.08 -14.59 1.03
N MET A 161 -12.20 -15.55 0.11
CA MET A 161 -13.33 -16.50 0.09
C MET A 161 -13.38 -17.43 1.31
N ARG A 162 -12.24 -17.75 1.90
CA ARG A 162 -12.19 -18.59 3.12
C ARG A 162 -12.48 -17.84 4.42
N ASN A 163 -12.39 -16.53 4.40
CA ASN A 163 -12.65 -15.68 5.55
C ASN A 163 -13.92 -14.85 5.30
N ASP A 164 -15.05 -15.54 5.14
CA ASP A 164 -16.33 -14.95 4.78
C ASP A 164 -16.99 -14.13 5.91
N LEU A 165 -16.56 -14.33 7.15
CA LEU A 165 -17.04 -13.61 8.32
C LEU A 165 -15.98 -12.62 8.82
N ASP A 166 -16.45 -11.53 9.47
CA ASP A 166 -15.59 -10.58 10.18
C ASP A 166 -14.86 -11.29 11.32
N SER A 167 -13.63 -11.65 11.06
CA SER A 167 -12.78 -12.47 11.92
C SER A 167 -11.54 -11.71 12.38
N GLU A 168 -10.73 -12.32 13.23
CA GLU A 168 -9.44 -11.76 13.63
C GLU A 168 -8.51 -11.52 12.44
N TYR A 169 -8.57 -12.38 11.40
CA TYR A 169 -7.83 -12.16 10.15
C TYR A 169 -8.07 -10.76 9.58
N TRP A 170 -9.35 -10.36 9.43
CA TRP A 170 -9.70 -9.04 8.88
C TRP A 170 -9.33 -7.90 9.82
N ARG A 171 -9.44 -8.10 11.13
CA ARG A 171 -9.03 -7.09 12.13
C ARG A 171 -7.53 -6.81 12.07
N LEU A 172 -6.71 -7.85 11.84
CA LEU A 172 -5.28 -7.69 11.63
C LEU A 172 -4.95 -6.96 10.32
N CYS A 173 -5.80 -7.11 9.30
CA CYS A 173 -5.65 -6.45 8.00
C CYS A 173 -6.26 -5.04 7.94
N SER A 174 -6.86 -4.54 9.02
CA SER A 174 -7.58 -3.27 9.08
C SER A 174 -6.89 -2.25 10.00
N ALA A 175 -7.35 -1.01 9.96
CA ALA A 175 -6.85 0.06 10.82
C ALA A 175 -7.09 -0.22 12.29
N ARG A 176 -6.12 0.10 13.13
CA ARG A 176 -6.22 0.07 14.60
C ARG A 176 -6.30 1.51 15.10
N TRP A 177 -7.48 2.11 15.04
CA TRP A 177 -7.71 3.52 15.28
C TRP A 177 -7.15 4.04 16.60
N GLU A 178 -7.36 3.30 17.69
CA GLU A 178 -6.93 3.68 19.04
C GLU A 178 -5.40 3.72 19.18
N SER A 179 -4.70 3.01 18.29
CA SER A 179 -3.25 2.93 18.27
C SER A 179 -2.59 3.99 17.40
N ILE A 180 -3.32 4.66 16.53
CA ILE A 180 -2.77 5.71 15.65
C ILE A 180 -2.53 6.98 16.48
N LYS A 181 -1.26 7.37 16.63
CA LYS A 181 -0.85 8.53 17.45
C LYS A 181 -0.18 9.64 16.65
N VAL A 182 0.10 9.40 15.38
CA VAL A 182 0.70 10.40 14.49
C VAL A 182 -0.37 11.29 13.85
N PRO A 183 -0.04 12.53 13.47
CA PRO A 183 -0.90 13.37 12.65
C PRO A 183 -1.34 12.69 11.36
N VAL A 184 -2.60 12.88 11.00
CA VAL A 184 -3.22 12.30 9.81
C VAL A 184 -3.77 13.41 8.91
N TYR A 185 -3.39 13.40 7.64
CA TYR A 185 -4.02 14.21 6.59
C TYR A 185 -4.77 13.29 5.63
N SER A 186 -6.03 13.03 5.95
CA SER A 186 -6.89 12.14 5.15
C SER A 186 -7.65 12.90 4.09
N VAL A 187 -7.66 12.36 2.88
CA VAL A 187 -8.44 12.87 1.75
C VAL A 187 -9.36 11.76 1.25
N GLY A 188 -10.63 12.10 1.02
CA GLY A 188 -11.63 11.20 0.45
C GLY A 188 -12.45 11.89 -0.63
N ASN A 189 -13.09 11.10 -1.47
CA ASN A 189 -14.08 11.56 -2.45
C ASN A 189 -15.50 11.46 -1.86
N TRP A 190 -16.37 12.27 -2.45
CA TRP A 190 -17.83 12.25 -2.18
C TRP A 190 -18.55 11.46 -3.27
#